data_c5fd00dcb617c21699069adbc540422a
#
_entry.id   c5fd00dcb617c21699069adbc540422a
#
_cell.length_a   1.000
_cell.length_b   1.000
_cell.length_c   1.000
_cell.angle_alpha   90.00
_cell.angle_beta   90.00
_cell.angle_gamma   90.00
#
_symmetry.space_group_name_H-M   'P 1'
#
loop_
_entity.id
_entity.type
_entity.pdbx_description
1 polymer ?
#
loop_
_entity_poly.entity_id
_entity_poly.type
_entity_poly.pdbx_seq_one_letter_code
_entity_poly.pdbx_strand_id
1 'polypeptide(L)'
;MLDDVGALAASAAAAVVVVRPAPAEGKMYLTQRGSRIDMRVAVLGTGMVGRALAGRLADLGHDVVMGTRDVAETLARTAPDGMGNPPLPTWLAGRPQVTLDTLAAAAAHGEIVVNATSGGHSIDALVAAGAQNLAGKVLIDIANPLDFSHGMPPTLFVKDTYSLGEQIQADFPDARVVKTLNTLNANLMVNPRELADGDHSVFVSGNDPAAKAIVIGLLRDFGHTDVIDLGDITTARGSEMYLPIWLRLMGALGSSAFNVKVVR
;
A
#
# COMPACT_ATOMS: atom_id res chain seq x y z
N MET A 1 28.64 21.40 57.72
CA MET A 1 27.51 22.33 57.76
C MET A 1 27.20 22.72 56.33
N LEU A 2 26.00 22.37 55.91
CA LEU A 2 25.27 22.84 54.75
C LEU A 2 25.67 22.20 53.43
N ASP A 3 24.87 21.62 52.84
CA ASP A 3 23.53 21.11 52.64
C ASP A 3 23.39 20.77 51.15
N ASP A 4 23.04 19.55 51.00
CA ASP A 4 22.63 18.94 49.72
C ASP A 4 21.34 19.60 49.20
N VAL A 5 21.31 19.98 47.92
CA VAL A 5 20.06 20.14 47.19
C VAL A 5 20.21 19.44 45.86
N GLY A 6 19.78 18.20 45.84
CA GLY A 6 19.60 17.44 44.64
C GLY A 6 18.45 18.02 43.81
N ALA A 7 18.75 18.46 42.59
CA ALA A 7 17.75 18.81 41.59
C ALA A 7 17.43 17.58 40.73
N LEU A 8 16.28 16.98 40.95
CA LEU A 8 15.66 16.01 40.03
C LEU A 8 15.32 16.74 38.73
N ALA A 9 16.07 16.50 37.69
CA ALA A 9 15.69 16.87 36.34
C ALA A 9 14.66 15.84 35.84
N ALA A 10 13.38 16.18 35.95
CA ALA A 10 12.32 15.46 35.28
C ALA A 10 12.44 15.68 33.77
N SER A 11 12.86 14.65 33.04
CA SER A 11 12.83 14.63 31.58
C SER A 11 11.37 14.60 31.11
N ALA A 12 10.85 15.74 30.72
CA ALA A 12 9.58 15.85 30.03
C ALA A 12 9.75 15.28 28.61
N ALA A 13 9.30 14.04 28.40
CA ALA A 13 9.17 13.48 27.07
C ALA A 13 8.10 14.28 26.29
N ALA A 14 8.53 15.09 25.34
CA ALA A 14 7.62 15.81 24.45
C ALA A 14 6.81 14.81 23.64
N ALA A 15 5.51 14.74 23.89
CA ALA A 15 4.56 13.99 23.07
C ALA A 15 4.38 14.73 21.74
N VAL A 16 4.83 14.13 20.63
CA VAL A 16 4.53 14.65 19.29
C VAL A 16 3.08 14.30 18.99
N VAL A 17 2.21 15.31 19.03
CA VAL A 17 0.81 15.20 18.59
C VAL A 17 0.76 15.44 17.10
N VAL A 18 0.50 14.39 16.32
CA VAL A 18 0.21 14.52 14.89
C VAL A 18 -1.29 14.75 14.73
N VAL A 19 -1.68 15.99 14.43
CA VAL A 19 -3.07 16.36 14.13
C VAL A 19 -3.36 16.02 12.67
N ARG A 20 -4.32 15.13 12.43
CA ARG A 20 -4.83 14.83 11.09
C ARG A 20 -5.94 15.82 10.73
N PRO A 21 -6.01 16.34 9.47
CA PRO A 21 -7.17 17.10 9.03
C PRO A 21 -8.41 16.19 9.02
N ALA A 22 -9.53 16.76 9.45
CA ALA A 22 -10.78 16.04 9.61
C ALA A 22 -11.36 15.59 8.26
N PRO A 23 -11.95 14.38 8.18
CA PRO A 23 -12.99 14.12 7.19
C PRO A 23 -14.20 15.03 7.46
N ALA A 24 -15.05 15.24 6.46
CA ALA A 24 -16.12 16.24 6.44
C ALA A 24 -17.17 16.17 7.59
N GLU A 25 -16.98 15.30 8.55
CA GLU A 25 -17.73 15.24 9.81
C GLU A 25 -16.75 15.11 11.00
N GLY A 26 -16.21 16.21 11.42
CA GLY A 26 -15.71 16.60 12.74
C GLY A 26 -15.08 15.58 13.71
N LYS A 27 -14.58 14.42 13.28
CA LYS A 27 -13.85 13.48 14.14
C LYS A 27 -12.35 13.67 14.06
N MET A 28 -11.78 14.20 15.13
CA MET A 28 -10.36 14.40 15.31
C MET A 28 -9.70 13.11 15.83
N TYR A 29 -8.76 12.54 15.06
CA TYR A 29 -8.00 11.38 15.49
C TYR A 29 -6.71 11.80 16.19
N LEU A 30 -6.61 11.52 17.49
CA LEU A 30 -5.39 11.71 18.28
C LEU A 30 -4.62 10.39 18.34
N THR A 31 -3.37 10.36 17.87
CA THR A 31 -2.49 9.22 18.09
C THR A 31 -1.74 9.41 19.41
N GLN A 32 -2.11 8.66 20.44
CA GLN A 32 -1.23 8.42 21.59
C GLN A 32 -0.40 7.16 21.32
N ARG A 33 0.87 7.15 21.72
CA ARG A 33 1.69 5.94 21.79
C ARG A 33 0.94 4.88 22.63
N GLY A 34 0.44 3.82 21.98
CA GLY A 34 -0.17 2.69 22.67
C GLY A 34 -1.53 2.22 22.18
N SER A 35 -2.30 3.01 21.41
CA SER A 35 -3.54 2.52 20.79
C SER A 35 -3.42 2.51 19.28
N ARG A 36 -3.43 1.33 18.67
CA ARG A 36 -3.66 1.19 17.23
C ARG A 36 -5.04 1.76 16.90
N ILE A 37 -5.11 2.58 15.86
CA ILE A 37 -6.38 3.04 15.32
C ILE A 37 -6.84 1.96 14.34
N ASP A 38 -7.96 1.31 14.63
CA ASP A 38 -8.60 0.43 13.68
C ASP A 38 -9.17 1.30 12.54
N MET A 39 -8.67 1.06 11.32
CA MET A 39 -9.11 1.76 10.11
C MET A 39 -9.93 0.80 9.25
N ARG A 40 -10.91 1.33 8.54
CA ARG A 40 -11.59 0.60 7.46
C ARG A 40 -10.75 0.72 6.21
N VAL A 41 -10.32 -0.43 5.66
CA VAL A 41 -9.44 -0.47 4.50
C VAL A 41 -10.07 -1.29 3.39
N ALA A 42 -10.20 -0.68 2.21
CA ALA A 42 -10.55 -1.38 0.99
C ALA A 42 -9.28 -1.84 0.27
N VAL A 43 -9.21 -3.10 -0.14
CA VAL A 43 -8.13 -3.62 -0.99
C VAL A 43 -8.73 -4.04 -2.33
N LEU A 44 -8.53 -3.23 -3.37
CA LEU A 44 -9.03 -3.50 -4.71
C LEU A 44 -8.06 -4.44 -5.45
N GLY A 45 -8.55 -5.64 -5.76
CA GLY A 45 -7.76 -6.71 -6.37
C GLY A 45 -7.59 -7.92 -5.45
N THR A 46 -7.79 -9.11 -6.04
CA THR A 46 -7.81 -10.42 -5.34
C THR A 46 -6.62 -11.30 -5.66
N GLY A 47 -5.61 -10.74 -6.36
CA GLY A 47 -4.35 -11.40 -6.68
C GLY A 47 -3.42 -11.55 -5.49
N MET A 48 -2.20 -12.04 -5.73
CA MET A 48 -1.18 -12.28 -4.72
C MET A 48 -0.89 -11.04 -3.85
N VAL A 49 -0.71 -9.88 -4.47
CA VAL A 49 -0.44 -8.61 -3.76
C VAL A 49 -1.63 -8.19 -2.90
N GLY A 50 -2.85 -8.22 -3.47
CA GLY A 50 -4.06 -7.86 -2.73
C GLY A 50 -4.28 -8.75 -1.51
N ARG A 51 -4.08 -10.08 -1.65
CA ARG A 51 -4.18 -11.03 -0.53
C ARG A 51 -3.12 -10.79 0.54
N ALA A 52 -1.87 -10.53 0.16
CA ALA A 52 -0.80 -10.25 1.11
C ALA A 52 -1.13 -9.01 1.95
N LEU A 53 -1.54 -7.93 1.31
CA LEU A 53 -1.90 -6.68 1.98
C LEU A 53 -3.17 -6.81 2.83
N ALA A 54 -4.24 -7.41 2.27
CA ALA A 54 -5.47 -7.62 3.02
C ALA A 54 -5.24 -8.47 4.27
N GLY A 55 -4.47 -9.55 4.14
CA GLY A 55 -4.08 -10.39 5.27
C GLY A 55 -3.31 -9.63 6.33
N ARG A 56 -2.25 -8.91 5.93
CA ARG A 56 -1.43 -8.15 6.88
C ARG A 56 -2.20 -7.04 7.58
N LEU A 57 -3.03 -6.31 6.85
CA LEU A 57 -3.87 -5.26 7.43
C LEU A 57 -4.86 -5.83 8.45
N ALA A 58 -5.49 -6.95 8.13
CA ALA A 58 -6.39 -7.65 9.06
C ALA A 58 -5.65 -8.19 10.30
N ASP A 59 -4.44 -8.76 10.13
CA ASP A 59 -3.58 -9.21 11.24
C ASP A 59 -3.14 -8.04 12.14
N LEU A 60 -3.11 -6.83 11.61
CA LEU A 60 -2.88 -5.60 12.36
C LEU A 60 -4.14 -5.04 13.05
N GLY A 61 -5.31 -5.68 12.87
CA GLY A 61 -6.56 -5.31 13.50
C GLY A 61 -7.40 -4.31 12.72
N HIS A 62 -7.08 -4.05 11.44
CA HIS A 62 -7.92 -3.21 10.58
C HIS A 62 -9.13 -3.96 10.06
N ASP A 63 -10.22 -3.24 9.82
CA ASP A 63 -11.45 -3.76 9.18
C ASP A 63 -11.25 -3.75 7.66
N VAL A 64 -11.10 -4.94 7.05
CA VAL A 64 -10.66 -5.09 5.66
C VAL A 64 -11.73 -5.70 4.78
N VAL A 65 -12.06 -4.98 3.70
CA VAL A 65 -12.90 -5.46 2.61
C VAL A 65 -12.08 -5.55 1.32
N MET A 66 -11.98 -6.73 0.74
CA MET A 66 -11.40 -6.90 -0.60
C MET A 66 -12.45 -6.59 -1.68
N GLY A 67 -12.06 -5.87 -2.71
CA GLY A 67 -12.89 -5.54 -3.85
C GLY A 67 -12.56 -6.39 -5.08
N THR A 68 -13.61 -6.92 -5.73
CA THR A 68 -13.52 -7.63 -7.02
C THR A 68 -14.57 -7.11 -8.01
N ARG A 69 -14.38 -7.40 -9.30
CA ARG A 69 -15.33 -7.03 -10.37
C ARG A 69 -16.64 -7.79 -10.26
N ASP A 70 -16.54 -9.10 -10.00
CA ASP A 70 -17.68 -10.01 -9.85
C ASP A 70 -17.40 -10.96 -8.68
N VAL A 71 -18.21 -10.84 -7.62
CA VAL A 71 -18.08 -11.61 -6.40
C VAL A 71 -18.40 -13.09 -6.65
N ALA A 72 -19.48 -13.36 -7.38
CA ALA A 72 -19.95 -14.73 -7.64
C ALA A 72 -18.93 -15.49 -8.50
N GLU A 73 -18.46 -14.88 -9.59
CA GLU A 73 -17.41 -15.46 -10.43
C GLU A 73 -16.12 -15.70 -9.65
N THR A 74 -15.72 -14.75 -8.81
CA THR A 74 -14.48 -14.85 -8.02
C THR A 74 -14.57 -15.99 -6.99
N LEU A 75 -15.72 -16.16 -6.34
CA LEU A 75 -15.96 -17.25 -5.38
C LEU A 75 -16.16 -18.61 -6.06
N ALA A 76 -16.58 -18.64 -7.33
CA ALA A 76 -16.71 -19.89 -8.09
C ALA A 76 -15.36 -20.48 -8.57
N ARG A 77 -14.26 -19.72 -8.45
CA ARG A 77 -12.91 -20.19 -8.87
C ARG A 77 -12.38 -21.23 -7.89
N THR A 78 -12.18 -22.46 -8.36
CA THR A 78 -11.70 -23.59 -7.56
C THR A 78 -10.28 -24.03 -7.90
N ALA A 79 -9.74 -23.58 -9.04
CA ALA A 79 -8.38 -23.88 -9.44
C ALA A 79 -7.37 -22.86 -8.87
N PRO A 80 -6.13 -23.29 -8.56
CA PRO A 80 -5.02 -22.37 -8.29
C PRO A 80 -4.83 -21.38 -9.45
N ASP A 81 -4.27 -20.21 -9.16
CA ASP A 81 -3.87 -19.28 -10.20
C ASP A 81 -2.62 -19.75 -10.97
N GLY A 82 -2.23 -19.02 -12.03
CA GLY A 82 -1.07 -19.37 -12.87
C GLY A 82 0.28 -19.38 -12.13
N MET A 83 0.32 -18.92 -10.88
CA MET A 83 1.50 -18.94 -10.00
C MET A 83 1.39 -20.01 -8.90
N GLY A 84 0.34 -20.85 -8.92
CA GLY A 84 0.11 -21.91 -7.94
C GLY A 84 -0.50 -21.44 -6.62
N ASN A 85 -0.95 -20.19 -6.52
CA ASN A 85 -1.63 -19.72 -5.32
C ASN A 85 -3.01 -20.37 -5.20
N PRO A 86 -3.49 -20.73 -3.98
CA PRO A 86 -4.80 -21.33 -3.79
C PRO A 86 -5.91 -20.40 -4.28
N PRO A 87 -7.09 -20.95 -4.64
CA PRO A 87 -8.25 -20.13 -5.00
C PRO A 87 -8.61 -19.17 -3.86
N LEU A 88 -9.18 -18.01 -4.21
CA LEU A 88 -9.55 -17.00 -3.21
C LEU A 88 -10.50 -17.54 -2.13
N PRO A 89 -11.53 -18.37 -2.43
CA PRO A 89 -12.40 -18.95 -1.40
C PRO A 89 -11.63 -19.72 -0.34
N THR A 90 -10.65 -20.52 -0.75
CA THR A 90 -9.79 -21.26 0.18
C THR A 90 -8.94 -20.32 1.07
N TRP A 91 -8.42 -19.24 0.48
CA TRP A 91 -7.66 -18.24 1.23
C TRP A 91 -8.54 -17.49 2.24
N LEU A 92 -9.77 -17.08 1.84
CA LEU A 92 -10.75 -16.41 2.70
C LEU A 92 -11.22 -17.32 3.85
N ALA A 93 -11.41 -18.63 3.61
CA ALA A 93 -11.78 -19.57 4.66
C ALA A 93 -10.79 -19.62 5.84
N GLY A 94 -9.50 -19.38 5.55
CA GLY A 94 -8.46 -19.22 6.56
C GLY A 94 -8.34 -17.82 7.18
N ARG A 95 -9.19 -16.86 6.76
CA ARG A 95 -9.10 -15.45 7.14
C ARG A 95 -10.51 -14.83 7.32
N PRO A 96 -11.29 -15.29 8.33
CA PRO A 96 -12.69 -14.87 8.51
C PRO A 96 -12.85 -13.37 8.80
N GLN A 97 -11.78 -12.68 9.17
CA GLN A 97 -11.74 -11.23 9.41
C GLN A 97 -11.64 -10.41 8.11
N VAL A 98 -11.44 -11.05 6.95
CA VAL A 98 -11.42 -10.37 5.64
C VAL A 98 -12.69 -10.72 4.88
N THR A 99 -13.41 -9.71 4.41
CA THR A 99 -14.62 -9.89 3.61
C THR A 99 -14.35 -9.58 2.13
N LEU A 100 -15.22 -10.06 1.25
CA LEU A 100 -15.16 -9.83 -0.19
C LEU A 100 -16.45 -9.15 -0.65
N ASP A 101 -16.32 -8.09 -1.44
CA ASP A 101 -17.44 -7.40 -2.05
C ASP A 101 -17.08 -6.89 -3.46
N THR A 102 -17.98 -6.18 -4.11
CA THR A 102 -17.72 -5.47 -5.37
C THR A 102 -16.67 -4.37 -5.16
N LEU A 103 -16.02 -3.93 -6.24
CA LEU A 103 -15.07 -2.80 -6.18
C LEU A 103 -15.71 -1.55 -5.58
N ALA A 104 -16.97 -1.24 -5.96
CA ALA A 104 -17.69 -0.07 -5.47
C ALA A 104 -18.02 -0.17 -3.97
N ALA A 105 -18.54 -1.31 -3.52
CA ALA A 105 -18.90 -1.51 -2.12
C ALA A 105 -17.64 -1.51 -1.20
N ALA A 106 -16.58 -2.17 -1.63
CA ALA A 106 -15.30 -2.13 -0.92
C ALA A 106 -14.75 -0.70 -0.83
N ALA A 107 -14.72 0.04 -1.95
CA ALA A 107 -14.25 1.42 -1.96
C ALA A 107 -15.12 2.35 -1.10
N ALA A 108 -16.44 2.15 -1.07
CA ALA A 108 -17.35 2.91 -0.21
C ALA A 108 -17.08 2.64 1.28
N HIS A 109 -16.79 1.39 1.65
CA HIS A 109 -16.45 0.98 3.03
C HIS A 109 -15.14 1.61 3.54
N GLY A 110 -14.08 1.56 2.73
CA GLY A 110 -12.74 1.97 3.15
C GLY A 110 -12.60 3.47 3.43
N GLU A 111 -11.92 3.83 4.51
CA GLU A 111 -11.35 5.18 4.74
C GLU A 111 -10.03 5.34 3.99
N ILE A 112 -9.35 4.21 3.77
CA ILE A 112 -8.18 4.06 2.92
C ILE A 112 -8.52 3.05 1.84
N VAL A 113 -8.11 3.33 0.61
CA VAL A 113 -8.27 2.43 -0.53
C VAL A 113 -6.89 2.04 -1.04
N VAL A 114 -6.66 0.74 -1.24
CA VAL A 114 -5.42 0.19 -1.80
C VAL A 114 -5.71 -0.31 -3.21
N ASN A 115 -5.07 0.26 -4.21
CA ASN A 115 -5.07 -0.26 -5.56
C ASN A 115 -4.00 -1.35 -5.71
N ALA A 116 -4.40 -2.60 -5.57
CA ALA A 116 -3.58 -3.81 -5.75
C ALA A 116 -3.96 -4.58 -7.02
N THR A 117 -4.49 -3.88 -8.03
CA THR A 117 -4.82 -4.43 -9.35
C THR A 117 -3.58 -4.48 -10.24
N SER A 118 -3.64 -5.20 -11.36
CA SER A 118 -2.59 -5.10 -12.38
C SER A 118 -2.67 -3.75 -13.10
N GLY A 119 -1.52 -3.14 -13.42
CA GLY A 119 -1.48 -1.77 -13.96
C GLY A 119 -2.35 -1.54 -15.19
N GLY A 120 -2.40 -2.50 -16.12
CA GLY A 120 -3.23 -2.41 -17.32
C GLY A 120 -4.75 -2.41 -17.04
N HIS A 121 -5.17 -2.73 -15.82
CA HIS A 121 -6.58 -2.74 -15.40
C HIS A 121 -6.87 -1.79 -14.24
N SER A 122 -5.88 -1.00 -13.80
CA SER A 122 -6.02 -0.12 -12.64
C SER A 122 -7.07 0.96 -12.85
N ILE A 123 -7.03 1.65 -13.97
CA ILE A 123 -8.00 2.72 -14.27
C ILE A 123 -9.42 2.16 -14.33
N ASP A 124 -9.64 1.07 -15.07
CA ASP A 124 -10.96 0.44 -15.15
C ASP A 124 -11.49 -0.02 -13.79
N ALA A 125 -10.61 -0.56 -12.95
CA ALA A 125 -10.98 -0.99 -11.60
C ALA A 125 -11.35 0.21 -10.70
N LEU A 126 -10.62 1.32 -10.80
CA LEU A 126 -10.90 2.54 -10.04
C LEU A 126 -12.16 3.26 -10.55
N VAL A 127 -12.42 3.23 -11.86
CA VAL A 127 -13.69 3.69 -12.44
C VAL A 127 -14.86 2.85 -11.90
N ALA A 128 -14.72 1.52 -11.86
CA ALA A 128 -15.73 0.62 -11.30
C ALA A 128 -15.89 0.77 -9.77
N ALA A 129 -14.86 1.19 -9.05
CA ALA A 129 -14.93 1.54 -7.63
C ALA A 129 -15.75 2.83 -7.40
N GLY A 130 -15.78 3.72 -8.39
CA GLY A 130 -16.53 4.97 -8.39
C GLY A 130 -15.74 6.15 -7.82
N ALA A 131 -15.60 7.22 -8.60
CA ALA A 131 -14.84 8.40 -8.21
C ALA A 131 -15.34 9.02 -6.88
N GLN A 132 -16.65 9.02 -6.65
CA GLN A 132 -17.26 9.50 -5.41
C GLN A 132 -16.86 8.68 -4.17
N ASN A 133 -16.55 7.39 -4.33
CA ASN A 133 -16.10 6.50 -3.26
C ASN A 133 -14.59 6.68 -2.97
N LEU A 134 -13.85 7.32 -3.88
CA LEU A 134 -12.41 7.61 -3.76
C LEU A 134 -12.16 9.04 -3.28
N ALA A 135 -13.11 9.95 -3.50
CA ALA A 135 -12.97 11.37 -3.20
C ALA A 135 -12.63 11.62 -1.73
N GLY A 136 -11.60 12.43 -1.48
CA GLY A 136 -11.11 12.79 -0.16
C GLY A 136 -10.36 11.67 0.59
N LYS A 137 -10.28 10.47 0.03
CA LYS A 137 -9.61 9.31 0.67
C LYS A 137 -8.14 9.20 0.26
N VAL A 138 -7.35 8.54 1.09
CA VAL A 138 -6.01 8.09 0.73
C VAL A 138 -6.15 6.90 -0.22
N LEU A 139 -5.60 7.02 -1.42
CA LEU A 139 -5.52 5.96 -2.42
C LEU A 139 -4.06 5.49 -2.51
N ILE A 140 -3.76 4.36 -1.89
CA ILE A 140 -2.43 3.73 -1.96
C ILE A 140 -2.35 2.98 -3.30
N ASP A 141 -1.48 3.44 -4.19
CA ASP A 141 -1.28 2.81 -5.49
C ASP A 141 -0.01 1.95 -5.48
N ILE A 142 -0.18 0.64 -5.74
CA ILE A 142 0.90 -0.35 -5.77
C ILE A 142 1.10 -0.91 -7.19
N ALA A 143 0.20 -0.55 -8.12
CA ALA A 143 0.20 -1.09 -9.46
C ALA A 143 1.46 -0.70 -10.25
N ASN A 144 1.86 -1.53 -11.18
CA ASN A 144 2.96 -1.27 -12.10
C ASN A 144 2.45 -1.29 -13.55
N PRO A 145 2.91 -0.36 -14.41
CA PRO A 145 2.50 -0.26 -15.81
C PRO A 145 3.19 -1.32 -16.69
N LEU A 146 3.11 -2.60 -16.30
CA LEU A 146 3.75 -3.69 -17.03
C LEU A 146 2.94 -4.09 -18.27
N ASP A 147 3.63 -4.13 -19.41
CA ASP A 147 3.12 -4.59 -20.70
C ASP A 147 3.75 -5.94 -21.05
N PHE A 148 2.90 -6.97 -21.08
CA PHE A 148 3.28 -8.34 -21.42
C PHE A 148 3.02 -8.69 -22.90
N SER A 149 2.61 -7.75 -23.73
CA SER A 149 2.25 -8.01 -25.15
C SER A 149 3.40 -8.61 -25.97
N HIS A 150 4.63 -8.34 -25.55
CA HIS A 150 5.85 -8.87 -26.16
C HIS A 150 6.50 -10.03 -25.36
N GLY A 151 5.78 -10.56 -24.36
CA GLY A 151 6.24 -11.70 -23.53
C GLY A 151 7.07 -11.27 -22.31
N MET A 152 7.96 -12.16 -21.87
CA MET A 152 8.83 -11.96 -20.70
C MET A 152 10.27 -11.64 -21.12
N PRO A 153 10.94 -10.69 -20.46
CA PRO A 153 10.42 -9.77 -19.44
C PRO A 153 9.53 -8.70 -20.06
N PRO A 154 8.48 -8.26 -19.31
CA PRO A 154 7.58 -7.21 -19.79
C PRO A 154 8.28 -5.87 -19.97
N THR A 155 7.70 -5.01 -20.78
CA THR A 155 8.05 -3.60 -20.90
C THR A 155 7.10 -2.74 -20.04
N LEU A 156 7.22 -1.40 -20.14
CA LEU A 156 6.28 -0.48 -19.51
C LEU A 156 5.41 0.17 -20.58
N PHE A 157 4.07 0.19 -20.40
CA PHE A 157 3.16 0.85 -21.33
C PHE A 157 3.09 2.37 -21.09
N VAL A 158 3.48 2.86 -19.90
CA VAL A 158 3.73 4.28 -19.62
C VAL A 158 5.08 4.43 -18.95
N LYS A 159 5.86 5.44 -19.37
CA LYS A 159 7.25 5.63 -18.93
C LYS A 159 7.75 7.02 -19.33
N ASP A 160 8.99 7.32 -18.95
CA ASP A 160 9.76 8.51 -19.29
C ASP A 160 9.17 9.80 -18.68
N THR A 161 8.26 10.44 -19.37
CA THR A 161 7.69 11.73 -18.99
C THR A 161 6.39 11.64 -18.19
N TYR A 162 5.89 10.42 -17.96
CA TYR A 162 4.63 10.17 -17.25
C TYR A 162 4.67 8.83 -16.51
N SER A 163 3.76 8.63 -15.56
CA SER A 163 3.61 7.40 -14.77
C SER A 163 2.15 6.98 -14.63
N LEU A 164 1.90 5.72 -14.30
CA LEU A 164 0.57 5.26 -13.94
C LEU A 164 0.03 5.96 -12.70
N GLY A 165 0.90 6.24 -11.71
CA GLY A 165 0.53 7.01 -10.52
C GLY A 165 0.04 8.41 -10.85
N GLU A 166 0.69 9.11 -11.79
CA GLU A 166 0.24 10.42 -12.29
C GLU A 166 -1.08 10.31 -13.04
N GLN A 167 -1.25 9.27 -13.88
CA GLN A 167 -2.50 9.06 -14.59
C GLN A 167 -3.66 8.84 -13.62
N ILE A 168 -3.47 7.99 -12.60
CA ILE A 168 -4.48 7.76 -11.55
C ILE A 168 -4.82 9.07 -10.83
N GLN A 169 -3.81 9.88 -10.46
CA GLN A 169 -4.08 11.16 -9.80
C GLN A 169 -4.81 12.16 -10.70
N ALA A 170 -4.54 12.15 -12.00
CA ALA A 170 -5.22 13.02 -12.97
C ALA A 170 -6.68 12.59 -13.21
N ASP A 171 -6.94 11.28 -13.31
CA ASP A 171 -8.27 10.72 -13.55
C ASP A 171 -9.16 10.81 -12.29
N PHE A 172 -8.55 10.81 -11.10
CA PHE A 172 -9.24 10.91 -9.80
C PHE A 172 -8.67 12.08 -8.97
N PRO A 173 -8.91 13.34 -9.38
CA PRO A 173 -8.26 14.52 -8.80
C PRO A 173 -8.62 14.75 -7.32
N ASP A 174 -9.79 14.31 -6.88
CA ASP A 174 -10.23 14.41 -5.49
C ASP A 174 -9.67 13.29 -4.58
N ALA A 175 -9.07 12.23 -5.14
CA ALA A 175 -8.36 11.22 -4.37
C ALA A 175 -6.96 11.72 -3.99
N ARG A 176 -6.47 11.30 -2.82
CA ARG A 176 -5.12 11.59 -2.36
C ARG A 176 -4.21 10.41 -2.66
N VAL A 177 -3.70 10.37 -3.90
CA VAL A 177 -2.90 9.25 -4.40
C VAL A 177 -1.52 9.23 -3.75
N VAL A 178 -1.12 8.04 -3.27
CA VAL A 178 0.21 7.78 -2.74
C VAL A 178 0.76 6.51 -3.38
N LYS A 179 1.76 6.65 -4.24
CA LYS A 179 2.51 5.54 -4.86
C LYS A 179 3.51 4.98 -3.88
N THR A 180 3.49 3.66 -3.67
CA THR A 180 4.47 2.96 -2.82
C THR A 180 4.47 1.46 -3.07
N LEU A 181 5.43 0.72 -2.48
CA LEU A 181 5.55 -0.75 -2.47
C LEU A 181 5.73 -1.40 -3.84
N ASN A 182 5.56 -0.70 -4.93
CA ASN A 182 5.58 -1.23 -6.30
C ASN A 182 6.94 -1.82 -6.73
N THR A 183 7.99 -1.63 -5.95
CA THR A 183 9.35 -2.12 -6.20
C THR A 183 9.72 -3.40 -5.43
N LEU A 184 8.76 -4.00 -4.72
CA LEU A 184 8.97 -5.22 -3.92
C LEU A 184 8.06 -6.37 -4.40
N ASN A 185 8.45 -7.60 -4.07
CA ASN A 185 7.53 -8.73 -4.18
C ASN A 185 6.45 -8.67 -3.09
N ALA A 186 5.33 -9.36 -3.31
CA ALA A 186 4.16 -9.31 -2.44
C ALA A 186 4.46 -9.69 -0.97
N ASN A 187 5.37 -10.63 -0.73
CA ASN A 187 5.72 -11.04 0.62
C ASN A 187 6.51 -9.95 1.35
N LEU A 188 7.53 -9.39 0.70
CA LEU A 188 8.37 -8.34 1.29
C LEU A 188 7.63 -7.00 1.47
N MET A 189 6.53 -6.76 0.73
CA MET A 189 5.65 -5.61 0.97
C MET A 189 5.11 -5.59 2.40
N VAL A 190 4.80 -6.77 2.94
CA VAL A 190 4.10 -6.93 4.24
C VAL A 190 4.95 -7.56 5.33
N ASN A 191 6.05 -8.23 4.98
CA ASN A 191 7.00 -8.86 5.88
C ASN A 191 8.45 -8.42 5.56
N PRO A 192 8.77 -7.12 5.58
CA PRO A 192 10.09 -6.62 5.16
C PRO A 192 11.25 -7.20 5.96
N ARG A 193 11.01 -7.59 7.21
CA ARG A 193 12.05 -8.15 8.11
C ARG A 193 12.53 -9.55 7.70
N GLU A 194 11.85 -10.24 6.80
CA GLU A 194 12.30 -11.52 6.25
C GLU A 194 13.52 -11.36 5.32
N LEU A 195 13.85 -10.13 4.93
CA LEU A 195 15.04 -9.82 4.15
C LEU A 195 15.93 -8.84 4.92
N ALA A 196 17.17 -9.24 5.24
CA ALA A 196 18.19 -8.41 5.90
C ALA A 196 17.63 -7.67 7.15
N ASP A 197 16.80 -8.33 7.97
CA ASP A 197 16.13 -7.77 9.15
C ASP A 197 15.35 -6.46 8.88
N GLY A 198 14.97 -6.23 7.63
CA GLY A 198 14.28 -5.01 7.18
C GLY A 198 15.20 -3.86 6.79
N ASP A 199 16.52 -4.08 6.75
CA ASP A 199 17.48 -3.05 6.34
C ASP A 199 17.53 -2.87 4.81
N HIS A 200 16.44 -2.42 4.26
CA HIS A 200 16.28 -2.05 2.85
C HIS A 200 15.28 -0.92 2.68
N SER A 201 15.34 -0.23 1.54
CA SER A 201 14.58 1.00 1.32
C SER A 201 13.24 0.72 0.64
N VAL A 202 12.22 1.51 1.00
CA VAL A 202 10.94 1.62 0.31
C VAL A 202 10.64 3.09 0.00
N PHE A 203 9.98 3.34 -1.13
CA PHE A 203 9.75 4.67 -1.65
C PHE A 203 8.29 5.09 -1.54
N VAL A 204 8.06 6.39 -1.34
CA VAL A 204 6.73 7.01 -1.28
C VAL A 204 6.72 8.25 -2.16
N SER A 205 5.70 8.39 -3.01
CA SER A 205 5.43 9.56 -3.86
C SER A 205 3.97 9.98 -3.75
N GLY A 206 3.68 11.27 -3.65
CA GLY A 206 2.29 11.75 -3.57
C GLY A 206 2.21 13.24 -3.28
N ASN A 207 1.12 13.88 -3.74
CA ASN A 207 0.95 15.32 -3.65
C ASN A 207 0.52 15.80 -2.26
N ASP A 208 -0.16 14.96 -1.48
CA ASP A 208 -0.70 15.31 -0.17
C ASP A 208 0.22 14.82 0.95
N PRO A 209 0.89 15.74 1.70
CA PRO A 209 1.79 15.35 2.78
C PRO A 209 1.10 14.58 3.92
N ALA A 210 -0.19 14.87 4.20
CA ALA A 210 -0.94 14.18 5.24
C ALA A 210 -1.27 12.73 4.82
N ALA A 211 -1.62 12.52 3.55
CA ALA A 211 -1.81 11.18 2.99
C ALA A 211 -0.50 10.37 3.04
N LYS A 212 0.62 10.97 2.62
CA LYS A 212 1.95 10.32 2.73
C LYS A 212 2.28 9.94 4.17
N ALA A 213 2.02 10.81 5.13
CA ALA A 213 2.28 10.53 6.55
C ALA A 213 1.47 9.32 7.06
N ILE A 214 0.20 9.18 6.63
CA ILE A 214 -0.65 8.02 6.93
C ILE A 214 -0.03 6.75 6.36
N VAL A 215 0.35 6.78 5.09
CA VAL A 215 0.95 5.63 4.40
C VAL A 215 2.29 5.24 5.02
N ILE A 216 3.16 6.20 5.32
CA ILE A 216 4.43 5.96 6.03
C ILE A 216 4.18 5.31 7.40
N GLY A 217 3.13 5.70 8.12
CA GLY A 217 2.70 5.05 9.35
C GLY A 217 2.39 3.57 9.14
N LEU A 218 1.56 3.24 8.14
CA LEU A 218 1.23 1.86 7.77
C LEU A 218 2.46 1.04 7.36
N LEU A 219 3.37 1.62 6.58
CA LEU A 219 4.61 0.94 6.19
C LEU A 219 5.47 0.59 7.41
N ARG A 220 5.54 1.48 8.41
CA ARG A 220 6.22 1.22 9.69
C ARG A 220 5.53 0.12 10.50
N ASP A 221 4.18 0.08 10.49
CA ASP A 221 3.42 -1.00 11.13
C ASP A 221 3.63 -2.36 10.44
N PHE A 222 3.90 -2.37 9.13
CA PHE A 222 4.36 -3.57 8.43
C PHE A 222 5.77 -3.98 8.82
N GLY A 223 6.59 -3.05 9.30
CA GLY A 223 7.97 -3.27 9.73
C GLY A 223 9.05 -2.63 8.85
N HIS A 224 8.67 -1.80 7.86
CA HIS A 224 9.64 -1.05 7.07
C HIS A 224 10.37 -0.02 7.93
N THR A 225 11.69 -0.03 7.89
CA THR A 225 12.55 0.84 8.71
C THR A 225 13.10 2.04 7.93
N ASP A 226 13.31 1.89 6.63
CA ASP A 226 13.89 2.91 5.76
C ASP A 226 12.87 3.33 4.67
N VAL A 227 12.00 4.27 5.02
CA VAL A 227 10.98 4.83 4.12
C VAL A 227 11.48 6.17 3.59
N ILE A 228 11.64 6.28 2.27
CA ILE A 228 12.14 7.47 1.59
C ILE A 228 10.98 8.16 0.87
N ASP A 229 10.66 9.39 1.29
CA ASP A 229 9.73 10.27 0.57
C ASP A 229 10.46 10.89 -0.62
N LEU A 230 10.04 10.55 -1.83
CA LEU A 230 10.64 11.03 -3.07
C LEU A 230 10.07 12.40 -3.50
N GLY A 231 8.94 12.83 -2.91
CA GLY A 231 8.29 14.09 -3.27
C GLY A 231 6.85 13.93 -3.73
N ASP A 232 6.47 14.72 -4.74
CA ASP A 232 5.12 14.69 -5.32
C ASP A 232 4.88 13.45 -6.21
N ILE A 233 3.66 13.33 -6.77
CA ILE A 233 3.27 12.14 -7.55
C ILE A 233 4.12 11.98 -8.83
N THR A 234 4.74 13.02 -9.36
CA THR A 234 5.60 12.92 -10.56
C THR A 234 6.83 12.07 -10.30
N THR A 235 7.27 11.95 -9.05
CA THR A 235 8.39 11.10 -8.66
C THR A 235 8.07 9.60 -8.73
N ALA A 236 6.79 9.22 -8.89
CA ALA A 236 6.37 7.85 -9.17
C ALA A 236 6.98 7.31 -10.48
N ARG A 237 7.33 8.19 -11.43
CA ARG A 237 8.08 7.81 -12.66
C ARG A 237 9.33 7.00 -12.32
N GLY A 238 10.10 7.45 -11.31
CA GLY A 238 11.33 6.77 -10.89
C GLY A 238 11.07 5.39 -10.33
N SER A 239 10.10 5.21 -9.44
CA SER A 239 9.78 3.92 -8.85
C SER A 239 9.13 2.95 -9.85
N GLU A 240 8.36 3.43 -10.82
CA GLU A 240 7.82 2.60 -11.90
C GLU A 240 8.90 2.22 -12.91
N MET A 241 9.76 3.14 -13.34
CA MET A 241 10.88 2.86 -14.23
C MET A 241 12.01 2.04 -13.59
N TYR A 242 11.98 1.80 -12.28
CA TYR A 242 12.86 0.86 -11.62
C TYR A 242 12.54 -0.60 -12.01
N LEU A 243 11.31 -0.91 -12.42
CA LEU A 243 10.86 -2.27 -12.73
C LEU A 243 11.72 -2.99 -13.81
N PRO A 244 12.19 -2.36 -14.88
CA PRO A 244 13.09 -2.99 -15.83
C PRO A 244 14.35 -3.57 -15.18
N ILE A 245 15.00 -2.87 -14.24
CA ILE A 245 16.15 -3.42 -13.51
C ILE A 245 15.73 -4.48 -12.50
N TRP A 246 14.60 -4.30 -11.82
CA TRP A 246 14.05 -5.29 -10.88
C TRP A 246 13.83 -6.65 -11.56
N LEU A 247 13.21 -6.65 -12.76
CA LEU A 247 12.97 -7.87 -13.54
C LEU A 247 14.26 -8.55 -13.99
N ARG A 248 15.30 -7.76 -14.33
CA ARG A 248 16.63 -8.30 -14.68
C ARG A 248 17.31 -8.92 -13.45
N LEU A 249 17.23 -8.26 -12.30
CA LEU A 249 17.76 -8.81 -11.05
C LEU A 249 17.03 -10.09 -10.65
N MET A 250 15.69 -10.15 -10.77
CA MET A 250 14.92 -11.37 -10.52
C MET A 250 15.41 -12.53 -11.38
N GLY A 251 15.64 -12.30 -12.68
CA GLY A 251 16.17 -13.32 -13.58
C GLY A 251 17.60 -13.73 -13.23
N ALA A 252 18.47 -12.78 -12.92
CA ALA A 252 19.88 -13.05 -12.60
C ALA A 252 20.05 -13.77 -11.26
N LEU A 253 19.23 -13.46 -10.28
CA LEU A 253 19.28 -14.04 -8.93
C LEU A 253 18.45 -15.35 -8.82
N GLY A 254 17.60 -15.62 -9.81
CA GLY A 254 16.67 -16.76 -9.76
C GLY A 254 15.63 -16.66 -8.61
N SER A 255 15.41 -15.44 -8.09
CA SER A 255 14.55 -15.21 -6.94
C SER A 255 13.96 -13.80 -6.99
N SER A 256 12.75 -13.63 -6.47
CA SER A 256 12.14 -12.31 -6.22
C SER A 256 12.34 -11.81 -4.77
N ALA A 257 12.99 -12.61 -3.92
CA ALA A 257 13.26 -12.28 -2.51
C ALA A 257 14.52 -11.39 -2.40
N PHE A 258 14.44 -10.19 -2.93
CA PHE A 258 15.47 -9.16 -2.84
C PHE A 258 14.83 -7.76 -2.80
N ASN A 259 15.59 -6.78 -2.37
CA ASN A 259 15.26 -5.36 -2.48
C ASN A 259 16.54 -4.52 -2.57
N VAL A 260 16.40 -3.22 -2.77
CA VAL A 260 17.52 -2.26 -2.79
C VAL A 260 17.66 -1.57 -1.44
N LYS A 261 18.88 -1.15 -1.14
CA LYS A 261 19.20 -0.25 -0.02
C LYS A 261 19.83 1.02 -0.57
N VAL A 262 19.25 2.17 -0.23
CA VAL A 262 19.90 3.47 -0.45
C VAL A 262 20.84 3.73 0.72
N VAL A 263 22.14 3.69 0.45
CA VAL A 263 23.17 4.00 1.46
C VAL A 263 23.39 5.50 1.48
N ARG A 264 23.22 6.13 2.67
CA ARG A 264 23.39 7.56 2.90
C ARG A 264 23.87 7.84 4.32
#